data_77f41d82daab8eb85bfbb6a79e334c53
#
_entry.id   77f41d82daab8eb85bfbb6a79e334c53
#
_cell.length_a   1.000
_cell.length_b   1.000
_cell.length_c   1.000
_cell.angle_alpha   90.00
_cell.angle_beta   90.00
_cell.angle_gamma   90.00
#
_symmetry.space_group_name_H-M   'P 1'
#
loop_
_entity.id
_entity.type
_entity.pdbx_description
1 polymer ?
#
loop_
_entity_poly.entity_id
_entity_poly.type
_entity_poly.pdbx_seq_one_letter_code
_entity_poly.pdbx_strand_id
1 'polypeptide(L)'
;RNCTLLGVGPMSKNCVDASVELAEQYKIPLMLIASRRQIDSAQFGGGYVENWTTDQFASYVFDKDKNRNIILARDHGGPWQNELEKSQNMNLEEAMKSAKDSYRADIDSGFQMLHIDPSIDIHLQPDVDQILERVFELYEFCWSYAQRNKQDIIFEIGTEEQSGGNNSKEELEYTLEAMKKFCISNKIPYPSFVVIQAGTRVMETKNIGSFDSPVRIKN
;
A
#
# COMPACT_ATOMS: atom_id res chain seq x y z
N ARG A 1 -1.24 16.34 14.79
CA ARG A 1 0.15 16.83 14.79
C ARG A 1 0.56 17.07 13.35
N ASN A 2 1.09 18.25 13.05
CA ASN A 2 1.71 18.54 11.75
C ASN A 2 3.13 17.95 11.75
N CYS A 3 3.27 16.71 11.35
CA CYS A 3 4.57 16.08 11.18
C CYS A 3 4.57 15.23 9.90
N THR A 4 5.72 15.17 9.26
CA THR A 4 5.97 14.24 8.16
C THR A 4 6.41 12.92 8.75
N LEU A 5 5.78 11.83 8.33
CA LEU A 5 6.17 10.48 8.70
C LEU A 5 7.03 9.91 7.56
N LEU A 6 8.24 9.45 7.90
CA LEU A 6 9.15 8.90 6.91
C LEU A 6 8.77 7.44 6.59
N GLY A 7 8.51 7.17 5.32
CA GLY A 7 8.34 5.81 4.79
C GLY A 7 9.63 5.31 4.14
N VAL A 8 10.05 4.11 4.48
CA VAL A 8 11.24 3.45 3.94
C VAL A 8 10.85 2.11 3.34
N GLY A 9 11.11 1.90 2.05
CA GLY A 9 10.97 0.60 1.40
C GLY A 9 12.02 -0.37 1.93
N PRO A 10 11.67 -1.57 2.41
CA PRO A 10 12.62 -2.55 2.93
C PRO A 10 13.33 -3.27 1.77
N MET A 11 14.32 -2.61 1.18
CA MET A 11 15.04 -3.12 -0.01
C MET A 11 16.02 -4.25 0.31
N SER A 12 16.42 -4.41 1.57
CA SER A 12 17.31 -5.45 2.05
C SER A 12 17.25 -5.56 3.57
N LYS A 13 17.77 -6.64 4.11
CA LYS A 13 17.92 -6.82 5.56
C LYS A 13 18.69 -5.67 6.20
N ASN A 14 19.78 -5.21 5.57
CA ASN A 14 20.57 -4.09 6.07
C ASN A 14 19.76 -2.78 6.11
N CYS A 15 18.89 -2.55 5.12
CA CYS A 15 18.00 -1.39 5.10
C CYS A 15 17.01 -1.45 6.28
N VAL A 16 16.45 -2.62 6.55
CA VAL A 16 15.55 -2.84 7.71
C VAL A 16 16.30 -2.59 9.02
N ASP A 17 17.50 -3.17 9.16
CA ASP A 17 18.33 -3.01 10.37
C ASP A 17 18.66 -1.53 10.64
N ALA A 18 19.12 -0.83 9.61
CA ALA A 18 19.43 0.60 9.72
C ALA A 18 18.19 1.45 10.08
N SER A 19 17.02 1.11 9.52
CA SER A 19 15.77 1.80 9.82
C SER A 19 15.37 1.63 11.29
N VAL A 20 15.43 0.41 11.82
CA VAL A 20 15.14 0.13 13.22
C VAL A 20 16.15 0.83 14.13
N GLU A 21 17.44 0.75 13.83
CA GLU A 21 18.51 1.40 14.61
C GLU A 21 18.31 2.92 14.67
N LEU A 22 18.02 3.56 13.54
CA LEU A 22 17.76 5.01 13.51
C LEU A 22 16.49 5.40 14.27
N ALA A 23 15.41 4.63 14.12
CA ALA A 23 14.16 4.87 14.85
C ALA A 23 14.37 4.79 16.36
N GLU A 24 15.13 3.77 16.83
CA GLU A 24 15.50 3.61 18.23
C GLU A 24 16.42 4.73 18.73
N GLN A 25 17.48 5.06 17.97
CA GLN A 25 18.46 6.07 18.35
C GLN A 25 17.83 7.45 18.50
N TYR A 26 17.00 7.85 17.57
CA TYR A 26 16.37 9.17 17.54
C TYR A 26 14.99 9.21 18.19
N LYS A 27 14.45 8.08 18.61
CA LYS A 27 13.10 7.94 19.20
C LYS A 27 12.01 8.56 18.33
N ILE A 28 12.09 8.30 17.04
CA ILE A 28 11.13 8.78 16.04
C ILE A 28 10.32 7.62 15.46
N PRO A 29 9.04 7.82 15.16
CA PRO A 29 8.29 6.85 14.39
C PRO A 29 8.80 6.81 12.95
N LEU A 30 8.91 5.60 12.39
CA LEU A 30 9.29 5.35 11.01
C LEU A 30 8.41 4.25 10.44
N MET A 31 7.97 4.39 9.19
CA MET A 31 7.24 3.33 8.50
C MET A 31 8.20 2.49 7.65
N LEU A 32 8.08 1.17 7.76
CA LEU A 32 8.59 0.24 6.75
C LEU A 32 7.45 -0.10 5.79
N ILE A 33 7.53 0.43 4.57
CA ILE A 33 6.51 0.31 3.53
C ILE A 33 6.89 -0.81 2.55
N ALA A 34 6.34 -2.00 2.73
CA ALA A 34 6.69 -3.19 1.97
C ALA A 34 5.67 -3.46 0.85
N SER A 35 6.11 -3.43 -0.42
CA SER A 35 5.28 -3.88 -1.53
C SER A 35 5.17 -5.41 -1.56
N ARG A 36 4.16 -5.93 -2.26
CA ARG A 36 3.96 -7.38 -2.44
C ARG A 36 5.12 -8.07 -3.19
N ARG A 37 5.93 -7.31 -3.94
CA ARG A 37 7.16 -7.84 -4.55
C ARG A 37 8.28 -7.99 -3.53
N GLN A 38 8.38 -7.06 -2.59
CA GLN A 38 9.41 -7.07 -1.55
C GLN A 38 9.14 -8.12 -0.49
N ILE A 39 7.93 -8.17 0.02
CA ILE A 39 7.45 -9.05 1.09
C ILE A 39 6.02 -9.47 0.76
N ASP A 40 5.74 -10.76 0.72
CA ASP A 40 4.36 -11.26 0.57
C ASP A 40 4.18 -12.53 1.42
N SER A 41 2.95 -13.04 1.49
CA SER A 41 2.65 -14.22 2.29
C SER A 41 3.33 -15.49 1.76
N ALA A 42 3.45 -16.50 2.60
CA ALA A 42 4.01 -17.81 2.24
C ALA A 42 3.26 -18.46 1.05
N GLN A 43 1.96 -18.22 0.93
CA GLN A 43 1.12 -18.70 -0.18
C GLN A 43 1.64 -18.21 -1.55
N PHE A 44 2.24 -17.01 -1.58
CA PHE A 44 2.79 -16.40 -2.79
C PHE A 44 4.32 -16.53 -2.88
N GLY A 45 4.93 -17.35 -2.01
CA GLY A 45 6.37 -17.63 -2.03
C GLY A 45 7.24 -16.60 -1.32
N GLY A 46 6.65 -15.68 -0.57
CA GLY A 46 7.38 -14.57 0.03
C GLY A 46 7.73 -13.49 -1.00
N GLY A 47 8.68 -12.63 -0.67
CA GLY A 47 9.15 -11.57 -1.56
C GLY A 47 10.65 -11.69 -1.88
N TYR A 48 11.18 -10.78 -2.73
CA TYR A 48 12.60 -10.82 -3.09
C TYR A 48 13.54 -10.40 -1.95
N VAL A 49 13.00 -9.76 -0.91
CA VAL A 49 13.80 -9.33 0.25
C VAL A 49 13.98 -10.53 1.19
N GLU A 50 15.18 -11.11 1.20
CA GLU A 50 15.56 -12.26 2.03
C GLU A 50 14.65 -13.49 1.87
N ASN A 51 13.81 -13.53 0.84
CA ASN A 51 12.71 -14.50 0.68
C ASN A 51 11.75 -14.52 1.88
N TRP A 52 11.67 -13.42 2.60
CA TRP A 52 10.79 -13.33 3.77
C TRP A 52 9.32 -13.41 3.39
N THR A 53 8.61 -14.20 4.16
CA THR A 53 7.16 -14.13 4.22
C THR A 53 6.72 -12.95 5.10
N THR A 54 5.47 -12.53 4.97
CA THR A 54 4.92 -11.39 5.74
C THR A 54 5.12 -11.56 7.25
N ASP A 55 4.83 -12.77 7.77
CA ASP A 55 4.99 -13.10 9.18
C ASP A 55 6.46 -13.13 9.62
N GLN A 56 7.36 -13.66 8.80
CA GLN A 56 8.80 -13.67 9.08
C GLN A 56 9.38 -12.25 9.14
N PHE A 57 8.99 -11.40 8.17
CA PHE A 57 9.40 -10.00 8.16
C PHE A 57 8.89 -9.25 9.40
N ALA A 58 7.60 -9.38 9.71
CA ALA A 58 7.00 -8.74 10.87
C ALA A 58 7.67 -9.21 12.18
N SER A 59 7.87 -10.51 12.32
CA SER A 59 8.57 -11.08 13.50
C SER A 59 9.99 -10.53 13.62
N TYR A 60 10.74 -10.48 12.51
CA TYR A 60 12.10 -9.96 12.49
C TYR A 60 12.17 -8.49 12.95
N VAL A 61 11.24 -7.65 12.46
CA VAL A 61 11.18 -6.24 12.87
C VAL A 61 10.80 -6.11 14.34
N PHE A 62 9.75 -6.81 14.80
CA PHE A 62 9.27 -6.72 16.19
C PHE A 62 10.27 -7.25 17.20
N ASP A 63 11.11 -8.22 16.81
CA ASP A 63 12.20 -8.72 17.67
C ASP A 63 13.28 -7.66 17.88
N LYS A 64 13.50 -6.77 16.95
CA LYS A 64 14.50 -5.70 17.00
C LYS A 64 13.96 -4.37 17.55
N ASP A 65 12.76 -3.99 17.17
CA ASP A 65 12.11 -2.74 17.56
C ASP A 65 11.47 -2.87 18.97
N LYS A 66 12.28 -2.78 20.01
CA LYS A 66 11.83 -2.95 21.40
C LYS A 66 10.91 -1.83 21.89
N ASN A 67 11.01 -0.65 21.30
CA ASN A 67 10.25 0.54 21.70
C ASN A 67 9.01 0.79 20.83
N ARG A 68 8.74 -0.08 19.86
CA ARG A 68 7.59 0.03 18.96
C ARG A 68 7.57 1.37 18.18
N ASN A 69 8.74 1.77 17.70
CA ASN A 69 8.90 2.97 16.86
C ASN A 69 8.61 2.68 15.38
N ILE A 70 8.66 1.40 14.96
CA ILE A 70 8.42 1.01 13.58
C ILE A 70 6.93 0.71 13.37
N ILE A 71 6.39 1.30 12.33
CA ILE A 71 5.06 1.03 11.79
C ILE A 71 5.24 0.15 10.55
N LEU A 72 4.65 -1.05 10.56
CA LEU A 72 4.63 -1.89 9.38
C LEU A 72 3.48 -1.47 8.46
N ALA A 73 3.80 -1.24 7.21
CA ALA A 73 2.85 -0.79 6.21
C ALA A 73 2.95 -1.63 4.92
N ARG A 74 1.81 -1.98 4.35
CA ARG A 74 1.73 -2.53 2.99
C ARG A 74 1.78 -1.38 2.00
N ASP A 75 2.72 -1.44 1.07
CA ASP A 75 2.85 -0.56 -0.08
C ASP A 75 2.27 -1.27 -1.31
N HIS A 76 1.51 -0.57 -2.14
CA HIS A 76 0.88 -1.13 -3.35
C HIS A 76 0.24 -2.50 -3.13
N GLY A 77 -0.72 -2.60 -2.21
CA GLY A 77 -1.55 -3.79 -2.04
C GLY A 77 -2.71 -3.79 -3.04
N GLY A 78 -2.96 -4.90 -3.68
CA GLY A 78 -4.02 -5.02 -4.67
C GLY A 78 -3.80 -6.19 -5.62
N PRO A 79 -4.69 -6.37 -6.61
CA PRO A 79 -4.55 -7.41 -7.63
C PRO A 79 -3.35 -7.12 -8.54
N TRP A 80 -2.71 -8.18 -9.03
CA TRP A 80 -1.55 -8.17 -9.93
C TRP A 80 -0.33 -7.38 -9.42
N GLN A 81 -0.28 -7.10 -8.13
CA GLN A 81 0.91 -6.53 -7.49
C GLN A 81 1.99 -7.56 -7.19
N ASN A 82 1.66 -8.86 -7.25
CA ASN A 82 2.61 -9.97 -7.14
C ASN A 82 2.92 -10.56 -8.53
N GLU A 83 4.18 -10.92 -8.77
CA GLU A 83 4.62 -11.46 -10.07
C GLU A 83 4.00 -12.83 -10.39
N LEU A 84 3.63 -13.63 -9.37
CA LEU A 84 2.97 -14.91 -9.57
C LEU A 84 1.61 -14.73 -10.26
N GLU A 85 0.84 -13.73 -9.87
CA GLU A 85 -0.47 -13.42 -10.45
C GLU A 85 -0.37 -13.07 -11.94
N LYS A 86 0.68 -12.32 -12.29
CA LYS A 86 0.96 -11.95 -13.69
C LYS A 86 1.42 -13.16 -14.50
N SER A 87 2.35 -13.94 -13.96
CA SER A 87 2.90 -15.12 -14.64
C SER A 87 1.86 -16.21 -14.88
N GLN A 88 0.88 -16.33 -13.98
CA GLN A 88 -0.24 -17.25 -14.10
C GLN A 88 -1.41 -16.68 -14.91
N ASN A 89 -1.29 -15.44 -15.37
CA ASN A 89 -2.32 -14.74 -16.14
C ASN A 89 -3.70 -14.78 -15.45
N MET A 90 -3.69 -14.56 -14.12
CA MET A 90 -4.91 -14.62 -13.31
C MET A 90 -5.96 -13.62 -13.82
N ASN A 91 -7.21 -14.03 -13.84
CA ASN A 91 -8.33 -13.11 -14.11
C ASN A 91 -8.58 -12.18 -12.90
N LEU A 92 -9.48 -11.21 -13.06
CA LEU A 92 -9.76 -10.22 -12.00
C LEU A 92 -10.23 -10.87 -10.69
N GLU A 93 -11.13 -11.84 -10.75
CA GLU A 93 -11.66 -12.50 -9.56
C GLU A 93 -10.56 -13.23 -8.79
N GLU A 94 -9.71 -13.98 -9.50
CA GLU A 94 -8.56 -14.68 -8.92
C GLU A 94 -7.55 -13.70 -8.32
N ALA A 95 -7.21 -12.62 -9.03
CA ALA A 95 -6.27 -11.61 -8.56
C ALA A 95 -6.82 -10.81 -7.36
N MET A 96 -8.11 -10.47 -7.34
CA MET A 96 -8.77 -9.84 -6.19
C MET A 96 -8.80 -10.77 -4.98
N LYS A 97 -9.06 -12.06 -5.17
CA LYS A 97 -8.97 -13.05 -4.10
C LYS A 97 -7.55 -13.15 -3.55
N SER A 98 -6.54 -13.20 -4.43
CA SER A 98 -5.13 -13.20 -4.05
C SER A 98 -4.76 -11.95 -3.23
N ALA A 99 -5.19 -10.78 -3.66
CA ALA A 99 -4.99 -9.54 -2.91
C ALA A 99 -5.60 -9.60 -1.50
N LYS A 100 -6.82 -10.12 -1.37
CA LYS A 100 -7.47 -10.31 -0.06
C LYS A 100 -6.70 -11.28 0.84
N ASP A 101 -6.15 -12.35 0.27
CA ASP A 101 -5.35 -13.32 1.02
C ASP A 101 -4.02 -12.71 1.48
N SER A 102 -3.38 -11.85 0.66
CA SER A 102 -2.20 -11.08 1.06
C SER A 102 -2.52 -10.10 2.20
N TYR A 103 -3.60 -9.33 2.10
CA TYR A 103 -4.03 -8.42 3.18
C TYR A 103 -4.36 -9.16 4.49
N ARG A 104 -4.94 -10.37 4.42
CA ARG A 104 -5.12 -11.19 5.63
C ARG A 104 -3.79 -11.46 6.32
N ALA A 105 -2.79 -11.90 5.54
CA ALA A 105 -1.47 -12.18 6.09
C ALA A 105 -0.83 -10.92 6.70
N ASP A 106 -1.03 -9.75 6.09
CA ASP A 106 -0.56 -8.48 6.65
C ASP A 106 -1.22 -8.17 7.99
N ILE A 107 -2.55 -8.24 8.05
CA ILE A 107 -3.33 -7.97 9.27
C ILE A 107 -2.93 -8.96 10.37
N ASP A 108 -2.91 -10.25 10.06
CA ASP A 108 -2.56 -11.30 11.02
C ASP A 108 -1.11 -11.17 11.53
N SER A 109 -0.21 -10.61 10.72
CA SER A 109 1.18 -10.35 11.08
C SER A 109 1.40 -9.01 11.80
N GLY A 110 0.34 -8.22 12.01
CA GLY A 110 0.40 -6.97 12.78
C GLY A 110 0.84 -5.75 11.97
N PHE A 111 0.63 -5.74 10.66
CA PHE A 111 0.73 -4.52 9.87
C PHE A 111 -0.33 -3.53 10.33
N GLN A 112 0.07 -2.26 10.45
CA GLN A 112 -0.76 -1.20 11.02
C GLN A 112 -1.32 -0.27 9.94
N MET A 113 -0.77 -0.30 8.74
CA MET A 113 -1.22 0.50 7.59
C MET A 113 -1.32 -0.36 6.34
N LEU A 114 -2.39 -0.17 5.58
CA LEU A 114 -2.63 -0.87 4.32
C LEU A 114 -2.90 0.16 3.21
N HIS A 115 -2.07 0.13 2.18
CA HIS A 115 -2.31 0.85 0.94
C HIS A 115 -3.17 0.00 0.01
N ILE A 116 -4.37 0.47 -0.27
CA ILE A 116 -5.31 -0.16 -1.20
C ILE A 116 -5.11 0.45 -2.59
N ASP A 117 -4.45 -0.31 -3.46
CA ASP A 117 -4.10 0.12 -4.82
C ASP A 117 -4.45 -0.97 -5.86
N PRO A 118 -5.69 -1.03 -6.34
CA PRO A 118 -6.10 -1.95 -7.39
C PRO A 118 -5.99 -1.36 -8.80
N SER A 119 -5.09 -0.41 -9.02
CA SER A 119 -4.94 0.32 -10.28
C SER A 119 -4.33 -0.54 -11.41
N ILE A 120 -3.54 -1.56 -11.07
CA ILE A 120 -2.96 -2.47 -12.06
C ILE A 120 -4.02 -3.44 -12.59
N ASP A 121 -4.01 -3.62 -13.91
CA ASP A 121 -4.73 -4.68 -14.61
C ASP A 121 -3.90 -5.15 -15.81
N ILE A 122 -3.73 -6.46 -15.96
CA ILE A 122 -2.91 -7.04 -17.03
C ILE A 122 -3.73 -7.35 -18.29
N HIS A 123 -5.04 -7.23 -18.23
CA HIS A 123 -5.95 -7.59 -19.31
C HIS A 123 -6.58 -6.37 -20.00
N LEU A 124 -6.75 -5.27 -19.26
CA LEU A 124 -7.35 -4.05 -19.76
C LEU A 124 -6.78 -2.81 -19.04
N GLN A 125 -7.07 -1.64 -19.54
CA GLN A 125 -6.83 -0.38 -18.83
C GLN A 125 -8.12 0.02 -18.12
N PRO A 126 -8.22 -0.14 -16.79
CA PRO A 126 -9.44 0.19 -16.07
C PRO A 126 -9.65 1.71 -16.03
N ASP A 127 -10.90 2.13 -16.12
CA ASP A 127 -11.27 3.50 -15.84
C ASP A 127 -11.35 3.76 -14.31
N VAL A 128 -11.54 5.02 -13.94
CA VAL A 128 -11.58 5.43 -12.54
C VAL A 128 -12.70 4.77 -11.76
N ASP A 129 -13.86 4.51 -12.37
CA ASP A 129 -15.00 3.88 -11.69
C ASP A 129 -14.71 2.40 -11.43
N GLN A 130 -14.10 1.69 -12.37
CA GLN A 130 -13.68 0.31 -12.20
C GLN A 130 -12.59 0.17 -11.11
N ILE A 131 -11.66 1.14 -11.04
CA ILE A 131 -10.66 1.17 -9.96
C ILE A 131 -11.36 1.41 -8.61
N LEU A 132 -12.28 2.36 -8.54
CA LEU A 132 -13.00 2.68 -7.30
C LEU A 132 -13.86 1.51 -6.81
N GLU A 133 -14.53 0.76 -7.69
CA GLU A 133 -15.26 -0.46 -7.32
C GLU A 133 -14.33 -1.46 -6.63
N ARG A 134 -13.15 -1.69 -7.18
CA ARG A 134 -12.13 -2.58 -6.58
C ARG A 134 -11.59 -2.03 -5.25
N VAL A 135 -11.37 -0.70 -5.16
CA VAL A 135 -10.98 -0.04 -3.91
C VAL A 135 -12.02 -0.29 -2.83
N PHE A 136 -13.31 -0.07 -3.12
CA PHE A 136 -14.38 -0.25 -2.16
C PHE A 136 -14.48 -1.68 -1.65
N GLU A 137 -14.38 -2.66 -2.56
CA GLU A 137 -14.40 -4.08 -2.22
C GLU A 137 -13.24 -4.48 -1.30
N LEU A 138 -12.01 -4.06 -1.62
CA LEU A 138 -10.83 -4.37 -0.81
C LEU A 138 -10.84 -3.62 0.53
N TYR A 139 -11.27 -2.37 0.52
CA TYR A 139 -11.35 -1.54 1.72
C TYR A 139 -12.34 -2.12 2.73
N GLU A 140 -13.56 -2.43 2.29
CA GLU A 140 -14.58 -3.06 3.13
C GLU A 140 -14.11 -4.41 3.68
N PHE A 141 -13.49 -5.21 2.82
CA PHE A 141 -12.93 -6.50 3.21
C PHE A 141 -11.87 -6.34 4.31
N CYS A 142 -10.86 -5.48 4.10
CA CYS A 142 -9.77 -5.27 5.05
C CYS A 142 -10.30 -4.70 6.38
N TRP A 143 -11.20 -3.71 6.32
CA TRP A 143 -11.83 -3.15 7.51
C TRP A 143 -12.59 -4.21 8.28
N SER A 144 -13.48 -4.94 7.62
CA SER A 144 -14.30 -5.99 8.25
C SER A 144 -13.44 -7.11 8.86
N TYR A 145 -12.34 -7.47 8.19
CA TYR A 145 -11.42 -8.49 8.69
C TYR A 145 -10.67 -7.98 9.93
N ALA A 146 -10.13 -6.77 9.89
CA ALA A 146 -9.43 -6.16 11.01
C ALA A 146 -10.33 -6.02 12.24
N GLN A 147 -11.58 -5.57 12.07
CA GLN A 147 -12.52 -5.43 13.18
C GLN A 147 -12.84 -6.77 13.84
N ARG A 148 -13.02 -7.84 13.07
CA ARG A 148 -13.23 -9.19 13.63
C ARG A 148 -12.02 -9.66 14.45
N ASN A 149 -10.82 -9.25 14.06
CA ASN A 149 -9.57 -9.58 14.76
C ASN A 149 -9.19 -8.54 15.84
N LYS A 150 -10.05 -7.52 16.09
CA LYS A 150 -9.82 -6.45 17.07
C LYS A 150 -8.51 -5.69 16.83
N GLN A 151 -8.22 -5.42 15.56
CA GLN A 151 -7.04 -4.67 15.15
C GLN A 151 -7.45 -3.32 14.58
N ASP A 152 -6.72 -2.27 14.98
CA ASP A 152 -6.84 -0.95 14.42
C ASP A 152 -5.91 -0.85 13.21
N ILE A 153 -6.48 -0.50 12.06
CA ILE A 153 -5.75 -0.34 10.80
C ILE A 153 -5.96 1.06 10.26
N ILE A 154 -4.88 1.63 9.77
CA ILE A 154 -4.86 2.87 9.01
C ILE A 154 -4.89 2.51 7.53
N PHE A 155 -5.71 3.23 6.76
CA PHE A 155 -5.80 3.04 5.33
C PHE A 155 -5.17 4.19 4.55
N GLU A 156 -4.47 3.82 3.49
CA GLU A 156 -4.10 4.65 2.37
C GLU A 156 -4.81 4.14 1.12
N ILE A 157 -5.17 5.03 0.23
CA ILE A 157 -5.73 4.67 -1.09
C ILE A 157 -4.88 5.26 -2.20
N GLY A 158 -4.76 4.53 -3.31
CA GLY A 158 -4.07 4.94 -4.51
C GLY A 158 -4.83 4.52 -5.77
N THR A 159 -4.76 5.36 -6.78
CA THR A 159 -5.39 5.12 -8.09
C THR A 159 -4.44 5.49 -9.25
N GLU A 160 -3.17 5.73 -8.97
CA GLU A 160 -2.27 6.47 -9.87
C GLU A 160 -1.44 5.62 -10.83
N GLU A 161 -1.23 4.32 -10.57
CA GLU A 161 -0.26 3.53 -11.35
C GLU A 161 -0.65 3.34 -12.83
N GLN A 162 -1.94 3.40 -13.17
CA GLN A 162 -2.42 3.06 -14.50
C GLN A 162 -2.33 4.20 -15.50
N SER A 163 -2.46 5.44 -15.07
CA SER A 163 -2.56 6.56 -15.99
C SER A 163 -1.25 6.92 -16.67
N GLY A 164 -0.11 6.50 -16.13
CA GLY A 164 1.22 6.90 -16.63
C GLY A 164 1.44 8.41 -16.63
N GLY A 165 0.47 9.18 -16.17
CA GLY A 165 0.42 10.62 -16.05
C GLY A 165 0.06 11.05 -14.63
N ASN A 166 0.15 12.35 -14.36
CA ASN A 166 -0.32 12.90 -13.10
C ASN A 166 -1.85 12.83 -13.06
N ASN A 167 -2.41 12.46 -11.90
CA ASN A 167 -3.85 12.58 -11.71
C ASN A 167 -4.29 14.02 -11.99
N SER A 168 -5.38 14.18 -12.73
CA SER A 168 -5.99 15.50 -12.85
C SER A 168 -6.60 15.91 -11.51
N LYS A 169 -6.75 17.21 -11.31
CA LYS A 169 -7.43 17.73 -10.13
C LYS A 169 -8.86 17.20 -10.04
N GLU A 170 -9.54 17.11 -11.18
CA GLU A 170 -10.91 16.63 -11.31
C GLU A 170 -11.03 15.15 -10.93
N GLU A 171 -10.09 14.30 -11.35
CA GLU A 171 -10.04 12.89 -10.97
C GLU A 171 -9.80 12.72 -9.48
N LEU A 172 -8.89 13.50 -8.90
CA LEU A 172 -8.64 13.46 -7.45
C LEU A 172 -9.88 13.90 -6.66
N GLU A 173 -10.52 15.01 -7.03
CA GLU A 173 -11.76 15.49 -6.40
C GLU A 173 -12.88 14.44 -6.50
N TYR A 174 -13.02 13.81 -7.66
CA TYR A 174 -13.99 12.73 -7.88
C TYR A 174 -13.73 11.54 -6.98
N THR A 175 -12.48 11.06 -6.93
CA THR A 175 -12.06 9.93 -6.08
C THR A 175 -12.33 10.22 -4.61
N LEU A 176 -11.97 11.41 -4.12
CA LEU A 176 -12.18 11.80 -2.72
C LEU A 176 -13.67 11.87 -2.36
N GLU A 177 -14.52 12.42 -3.25
CA GLU A 177 -15.96 12.49 -3.00
C GLU A 177 -16.61 11.11 -3.05
N ALA A 178 -16.18 10.22 -3.96
CA ALA A 178 -16.64 8.84 -4.04
C ALA A 178 -16.29 8.06 -2.76
N MET A 179 -15.03 8.16 -2.31
CA MET A 179 -14.59 7.55 -1.04
C MET A 179 -15.37 8.07 0.16
N LYS A 180 -15.62 9.37 0.22
CA LYS A 180 -16.41 9.97 1.29
C LYS A 180 -17.83 9.39 1.33
N LYS A 181 -18.50 9.31 0.18
CA LYS A 181 -19.85 8.72 0.08
C LYS A 181 -19.84 7.26 0.50
N PHE A 182 -18.88 6.48 0.03
CA PHE A 182 -18.71 5.09 0.37
C PHE A 182 -18.53 4.90 1.89
N CYS A 183 -17.61 5.65 2.51
CA CYS A 183 -17.35 5.54 3.94
C CYS A 183 -18.58 5.90 4.80
N ILE A 184 -19.30 6.97 4.43
CA ILE A 184 -20.54 7.38 5.14
C ILE A 184 -21.60 6.29 5.02
N SER A 185 -21.85 5.78 3.81
CA SER A 185 -22.90 4.79 3.55
C SER A 185 -22.67 3.48 4.29
N ASN A 186 -21.40 3.05 4.39
CA ASN A 186 -21.02 1.79 5.03
C ASN A 186 -20.63 1.95 6.51
N LYS A 187 -20.62 3.19 7.04
CA LYS A 187 -20.22 3.50 8.43
C LYS A 187 -18.83 2.99 8.77
N ILE A 188 -17.91 3.16 7.86
CA ILE A 188 -16.50 2.81 8.02
C ILE A 188 -15.65 4.09 8.05
N PRO A 189 -14.45 4.07 8.66
CA PRO A 189 -13.59 5.25 8.74
C PRO A 189 -13.14 5.71 7.35
N TYR A 190 -12.78 6.99 7.24
CA TYR A 190 -12.10 7.51 6.06
C TYR A 190 -10.65 7.01 5.99
N PRO A 191 -10.06 6.90 4.80
CA PRO A 191 -8.63 6.70 4.67
C PRO A 191 -7.89 7.88 5.30
N SER A 192 -6.77 7.58 5.96
CA SER A 192 -5.90 8.61 6.56
C SER A 192 -4.94 9.22 5.56
N PHE A 193 -4.66 8.48 4.48
CA PHE A 193 -3.75 8.89 3.43
C PHE A 193 -4.35 8.62 2.06
N VAL A 194 -3.97 9.49 1.10
CA VAL A 194 -4.30 9.34 -0.32
C VAL A 194 -3.02 9.60 -1.10
N VAL A 195 -2.67 8.69 -1.99
CA VAL A 195 -1.51 8.88 -2.86
C VAL A 195 -1.88 9.87 -3.97
N ILE A 196 -1.02 10.84 -4.19
CA ILE A 196 -1.14 11.82 -5.25
C ILE A 196 0.13 11.78 -6.08
N GLN A 197 0.02 11.38 -7.33
CA GLN A 197 1.14 11.41 -8.25
C GLN A 197 1.40 12.86 -8.71
N ALA A 198 2.30 13.54 -8.01
CA ALA A 198 2.66 14.93 -8.25
C ALA A 198 4.03 15.10 -8.94
N GLY A 199 4.70 14.01 -9.27
CA GLY A 199 6.06 13.98 -9.79
C GLY A 199 6.24 13.16 -11.07
N THR A 200 7.49 13.03 -11.48
CA THR A 200 7.85 12.21 -12.62
C THR A 200 7.92 10.74 -12.25
N ARG A 201 7.56 9.87 -13.19
CA ARG A 201 7.77 8.43 -13.05
C ARG A 201 9.26 8.11 -13.04
N VAL A 202 9.69 7.26 -12.13
CA VAL A 202 11.05 6.70 -12.14
C VAL A 202 11.02 5.38 -12.89
N MET A 203 11.77 5.30 -13.99
CA MET A 203 11.99 4.03 -14.69
C MET A 203 13.47 3.68 -14.63
N GLU A 204 13.77 2.55 -14.03
CA GLU A 204 15.13 2.10 -13.73
C GLU A 204 15.91 3.14 -12.91
N THR A 205 16.77 3.92 -13.56
CA THR A 205 17.60 4.95 -12.93
C THR A 205 17.30 6.36 -13.43
N LYS A 206 16.22 6.54 -14.20
CA LYS A 206 15.87 7.83 -14.82
C LYS A 206 14.46 8.26 -14.48
N ASN A 207 14.30 9.55 -14.19
CA ASN A 207 12.99 10.18 -14.16
C ASN A 207 12.47 10.36 -15.59
N ILE A 208 11.22 9.94 -15.82
CA ILE A 208 10.52 10.07 -17.12
C ILE A 208 9.27 10.91 -16.87
N GLY A 209 9.07 11.90 -17.75
CA GLY A 209 7.97 12.84 -17.67
C GLY A 209 8.44 14.25 -17.29
N SER A 210 7.49 15.16 -17.14
CA SER A 210 7.75 16.54 -16.75
C SER A 210 7.05 16.91 -15.45
N PHE A 211 7.60 17.89 -14.73
CA PHE A 211 6.97 18.49 -13.56
C PHE A 211 5.90 19.57 -13.92
N ASP A 212 5.39 19.56 -15.15
CA ASP A 212 4.44 20.55 -15.63
C ASP A 212 3.03 20.42 -15.02
N SER A 213 2.93 19.71 -13.92
CA SER A 213 1.67 19.62 -13.20
C SER A 213 1.36 20.93 -12.45
N PRO A 214 0.19 21.54 -12.69
CA PRO A 214 -0.28 22.68 -11.91
C PRO A 214 -0.59 22.35 -10.45
N VAL A 215 -0.53 21.11 -10.04
CA VAL A 215 -0.70 20.68 -8.64
C VAL A 215 0.62 20.84 -7.89
N ARG A 216 1.23 22.00 -7.97
CA ARG A 216 2.09 22.46 -6.88
C ARG A 216 1.15 22.88 -5.75
N ILE A 217 1.06 22.03 -4.75
CA ILE A 217 0.44 22.39 -3.49
C ILE A 217 1.14 23.69 -3.05
N LYS A 218 0.45 24.81 -3.19
CA LYS A 218 0.84 26.02 -2.48
C LYS A 218 0.55 25.73 -1.01
N ASN A 219 1.61 25.51 -0.26
CA ASN A 219 1.53 25.60 1.20
C ASN A 219 1.08 26.99 1.60
#